data_c0895562352347187fe45ecd646b2ccf
#
_entry.id   c0895562352347187fe45ecd646b2ccf
#
_cell.length_a   1.000
_cell.length_b   1.000
_cell.length_c   1.000
_cell.angle_alpha   90.00
_cell.angle_beta   90.00
_cell.angle_gamma   90.00
#
_symmetry.space_group_name_H-M   'P 1'
#
loop_
_entity.id
_entity.type
_entity.pdbx_description
1 polymer ?
#
loop_
_entity_poly.entity_id
_entity_poly.type
_entity_poly.pdbx_seq_one_letter_code
_entity_poly.pdbx_strand_id
1 'polypeptide(L)'
;MMNSFFDLTGFWLVLGGLIVIGSALWVFLYFRFHLLAVLMSLEGMMLGQFTLLSILLVHLGYEYYFILFFLVVVVCEAALGLSILVSIVRTHGTDYFNSFNILQC
;
A
#
# COMPACT_ATOMS: atom_id res chain seq x y z
N MET A 1 25.95 -5.24 -21.28
CA MET A 1 26.30 -5.37 -19.86
C MET A 1 25.33 -4.65 -18.94
N MET A 2 25.15 -3.36 -19.12
CA MET A 2 24.23 -2.61 -18.28
C MET A 2 22.79 -3.13 -18.39
N ASN A 3 22.35 -3.50 -19.60
CA ASN A 3 21.00 -4.00 -19.81
C ASN A 3 20.75 -5.31 -19.07
N SER A 4 21.74 -6.23 -19.11
CA SER A 4 21.58 -7.50 -18.41
C SER A 4 21.59 -7.31 -16.89
N PHE A 5 22.41 -6.38 -16.40
CA PHE A 5 22.43 -6.05 -14.97
C PHE A 5 21.10 -5.43 -14.53
N PHE A 6 20.58 -4.50 -15.33
CA PHE A 6 19.27 -3.90 -15.04
C PHE A 6 18.14 -4.91 -15.13
N ASP A 7 18.22 -5.84 -16.08
CA ASP A 7 17.21 -6.89 -16.21
C ASP A 7 17.20 -7.79 -15.00
N LEU A 8 18.38 -8.16 -14.50
CA LEU A 8 18.50 -9.02 -13.34
C LEU A 8 18.03 -8.32 -12.07
N THR A 9 18.50 -7.09 -11.82
CA THR A 9 18.07 -6.32 -10.66
C THR A 9 16.59 -5.96 -10.75
N GLY A 10 16.11 -5.64 -11.95
CA GLY A 10 14.71 -5.37 -12.19
C GLY A 10 13.83 -6.56 -11.85
N PHE A 11 14.28 -7.76 -12.21
CA PHE A 11 13.57 -9.00 -11.90
C PHE A 11 13.40 -9.18 -10.39
N TRP A 12 14.50 -9.00 -9.65
CA TRP A 12 14.47 -9.12 -8.19
C TRP A 12 13.57 -8.07 -7.54
N LEU A 13 13.62 -6.85 -8.06
CA LEU A 13 12.78 -5.76 -7.56
C LEU A 13 11.29 -6.01 -7.84
N VAL A 14 10.99 -6.55 -9.02
CA VAL A 14 9.60 -6.90 -9.36
C VAL A 14 9.10 -8.00 -8.44
N LEU A 15 9.93 -9.00 -8.16
CA LEU A 15 9.57 -10.06 -7.21
C LEU A 15 9.30 -9.47 -5.83
N GLY A 16 10.15 -8.56 -5.37
CA GLY A 16 9.96 -7.89 -4.09
C GLY A 16 8.64 -7.13 -4.02
N GLY A 17 8.32 -6.38 -5.09
CA GLY A 17 7.06 -5.65 -5.17
C GLY A 17 5.86 -6.57 -5.14
N LEU A 18 5.92 -7.69 -5.86
CA LEU A 18 4.83 -8.67 -5.87
C LEU A 18 4.65 -9.33 -4.51
N ILE A 19 5.73 -9.62 -3.82
CA ILE A 19 5.69 -10.20 -2.49
C ILE A 19 5.02 -9.22 -1.50
N VAL A 20 5.40 -7.95 -1.59
CA VAL A 20 4.80 -6.91 -0.73
C VAL A 20 3.30 -6.80 -0.98
N ILE A 21 2.88 -6.77 -2.24
CA ILE A 21 1.46 -6.69 -2.59
C ILE A 21 0.72 -7.94 -2.10
N GLY A 22 1.29 -9.11 -2.31
CA GLY A 22 0.69 -10.37 -1.88
C GLY A 22 0.53 -10.45 -0.37
N SER A 23 1.55 -10.05 0.39
CA SER A 23 1.47 -10.07 1.85
C SER A 23 0.47 -9.06 2.37
N ALA A 24 0.41 -7.87 1.76
CA ALA A 24 -0.57 -6.85 2.14
C ALA A 24 -2.00 -7.33 1.86
N LEU A 25 -2.20 -7.98 0.73
CA LEU A 25 -3.49 -8.56 0.40
C LEU A 25 -3.89 -9.65 1.39
N TRP A 26 -2.92 -10.48 1.79
CA TRP A 26 -3.14 -11.53 2.78
C TRP A 26 -3.60 -10.93 4.11
N VAL A 27 -2.92 -9.90 4.57
CA VAL A 27 -3.29 -9.21 5.81
C VAL A 27 -4.66 -8.58 5.68
N PHE A 28 -4.96 -7.99 4.54
CA PHE A 28 -6.27 -7.38 4.28
C PHE A 28 -7.40 -8.41 4.43
N LEU A 29 -7.21 -9.58 3.85
CA LEU A 29 -8.25 -10.62 3.89
C LEU A 29 -8.39 -11.25 5.26
N TYR A 30 -7.27 -11.44 5.98
CA TYR A 30 -7.30 -12.08 7.28
C TYR A 30 -7.78 -11.16 8.39
N PHE A 31 -7.33 -9.91 8.36
CA PHE A 31 -7.59 -8.94 9.42
C PHE A 31 -8.57 -7.86 8.99
N ARG A 32 -9.51 -8.23 8.14
CA ARG A 32 -10.48 -7.29 7.57
C ARG A 32 -11.36 -6.63 8.63
N PHE A 33 -11.47 -7.21 9.81
CA PHE A 33 -12.29 -6.64 10.88
C PHE A 33 -11.53 -5.63 11.73
N HIS A 34 -10.22 -5.58 11.61
CA HIS A 34 -9.42 -4.54 12.24
C HIS A 34 -9.28 -3.36 11.28
N LEU A 35 -9.85 -2.24 11.67
CA LEU A 35 -9.81 -1.06 10.80
C LEU A 35 -8.39 -0.57 10.57
N LEU A 36 -7.58 -0.53 11.64
CA LEU A 36 -6.20 -0.10 11.52
C LEU A 36 -5.38 -1.04 10.63
N ALA A 37 -5.56 -2.36 10.79
CA ALA A 37 -4.88 -3.34 9.96
C ALA A 37 -5.27 -3.22 8.49
N VAL A 38 -6.54 -2.94 8.21
CA VAL A 38 -7.03 -2.72 6.86
C VAL A 38 -6.36 -1.50 6.23
N LEU A 39 -6.27 -0.41 6.97
CA LEU A 39 -5.63 0.80 6.47
C LEU A 39 -4.15 0.58 6.19
N MET A 40 -3.45 -0.11 7.09
CA MET A 40 -2.03 -0.42 6.92
C MET A 40 -1.81 -1.34 5.72
N SER A 41 -2.68 -2.32 5.52
CA SER A 41 -2.56 -3.24 4.39
C SER A 41 -2.80 -2.54 3.06
N LEU A 42 -3.73 -1.61 3.00
CA LEU A 42 -3.96 -0.81 1.80
C LEU A 42 -2.74 0.06 1.48
N GLU A 43 -2.12 0.63 2.49
CA GLU A 43 -0.89 1.39 2.33
C GLU A 43 0.24 0.51 1.81
N GLY A 44 0.37 -0.71 2.32
CA GLY A 44 1.35 -1.67 1.84
C GLY A 44 1.16 -2.00 0.37
N MET A 45 -0.10 -2.17 -0.05
CA MET A 45 -0.41 -2.42 -1.45
C MET A 45 -0.01 -1.23 -2.33
N MET A 46 -0.26 -0.02 -1.87
CA MET A 46 0.11 1.18 -2.62
C MET A 46 1.63 1.31 -2.74
N LEU A 47 2.36 1.00 -1.69
CA LEU A 47 3.83 1.02 -1.72
C LEU A 47 4.37 -0.02 -2.68
N GLY A 48 3.79 -1.21 -2.70
CA GLY A 48 4.17 -2.25 -3.65
C GLY A 48 3.93 -1.81 -5.09
N GLN A 49 2.79 -1.22 -5.36
CA GLN A 49 2.46 -0.70 -6.68
C GLN A 49 3.41 0.43 -7.08
N PHE A 50 3.77 1.29 -6.14
CA PHE A 50 4.72 2.37 -6.39
C PHE A 50 6.08 1.80 -6.80
N THR A 51 6.54 0.77 -6.11
CA THR A 51 7.80 0.11 -6.44
C THR A 51 7.77 -0.46 -7.85
N LEU A 52 6.71 -1.18 -8.21
CA LEU A 52 6.56 -1.75 -9.54
C LEU A 52 6.49 -0.67 -10.62
N LEU A 53 5.75 0.38 -10.37
CA LEU A 53 5.62 1.49 -11.30
C LEU A 53 6.95 2.20 -11.52
N SER A 54 7.70 2.42 -10.44
CA SER A 54 9.03 3.02 -10.48
C SER A 54 9.98 2.24 -11.39
N ILE A 55 10.00 0.92 -11.20
CA ILE A 55 10.86 0.04 -11.98
C ILE A 55 10.47 0.09 -13.46
N LEU A 56 9.17 0.04 -13.73
CA LEU A 56 8.66 0.07 -15.09
C LEU A 56 9.03 1.38 -15.79
N LEU A 57 8.86 2.50 -15.12
CA LEU A 57 9.15 3.82 -15.70
C LEU A 57 10.64 4.00 -15.95
N VAL A 58 11.48 3.55 -15.04
CA VAL A 58 12.92 3.61 -15.22
C VAL A 58 13.35 2.74 -16.40
N HIS A 59 12.77 1.55 -16.53
CA HIS A 59 13.08 0.64 -17.62
C HIS A 59 12.68 1.23 -18.98
N LEU A 60 11.52 1.87 -19.03
CA LEU A 60 11.01 2.46 -20.26
C LEU A 60 11.63 3.83 -20.57
N GLY A 61 12.30 4.43 -19.61
CA GLY A 61 12.93 5.72 -19.77
C GLY A 61 11.98 6.90 -19.72
N TYR A 62 10.81 6.71 -19.16
CA TYR A 62 9.85 7.79 -19.01
C TYR A 62 10.25 8.73 -17.88
N GLU A 63 9.68 9.92 -17.89
CA GLU A 63 10.02 10.96 -16.95
C GLU A 63 9.52 10.69 -15.54
N TYR A 64 10.18 11.30 -14.56
CA TYR A 64 9.86 11.15 -13.15
C TYR A 64 8.56 11.81 -12.73
N TYR A 65 7.97 12.64 -13.58
CA TYR A 65 6.74 13.35 -13.26
C TYR A 65 5.60 12.39 -12.92
N PHE A 66 5.54 11.27 -13.59
CA PHE A 66 4.49 10.30 -13.37
C PHE A 66 4.62 9.68 -11.98
N ILE A 67 5.85 9.45 -11.54
CA ILE A 67 6.11 8.92 -10.19
C ILE A 67 5.67 9.92 -9.14
N LEU A 68 5.98 11.20 -9.33
CA LEU A 68 5.58 12.27 -8.43
C LEU A 68 4.05 12.39 -8.37
N PHE A 69 3.40 12.30 -9.52
CA PHE A 69 1.94 12.34 -9.59
C PHE A 69 1.33 11.18 -8.80
N PHE A 70 1.88 9.99 -8.97
CA PHE A 70 1.42 8.80 -8.26
C PHE A 70 1.60 8.96 -6.75
N LEU A 71 2.74 9.50 -6.31
CA LEU A 71 2.98 9.76 -4.89
C LEU A 71 1.95 10.71 -4.30
N VAL A 72 1.62 11.78 -5.03
CA VAL A 72 0.62 12.73 -4.57
C VAL A 72 -0.73 12.06 -4.40
N VAL A 73 -1.13 11.23 -5.35
CA VAL A 73 -2.39 10.50 -5.29
C VAL A 73 -2.42 9.56 -4.09
N VAL A 74 -1.33 8.84 -3.84
CA VAL A 74 -1.23 7.91 -2.71
C VAL A 74 -1.33 8.66 -1.39
N VAL A 75 -0.67 9.80 -1.27
CA VAL A 75 -0.71 10.61 -0.04
C VAL A 75 -2.12 11.15 0.19
N CYS A 76 -2.79 11.60 -0.84
CA CYS A 76 -4.18 12.07 -0.74
C CYS A 76 -5.10 10.95 -0.28
N GLU A 77 -4.92 9.75 -0.81
CA GLU A 77 -5.68 8.57 -0.42
C GLU A 77 -5.45 8.21 1.04
N ALA A 78 -4.19 8.26 1.49
CA ALA A 78 -3.83 8.01 2.88
C ALA A 78 -4.48 9.02 3.81
N ALA A 79 -4.48 10.30 3.42
CA ALA A 79 -5.09 11.37 4.20
C ALA A 79 -6.59 11.15 4.33
N LEU A 80 -7.26 10.74 3.27
CA LEU A 80 -8.68 10.42 3.30
C LEU A 80 -8.97 9.25 4.23
N GLY A 81 -8.15 8.21 4.17
CA GLY A 81 -8.28 7.05 5.04
C GLY A 81 -8.14 7.42 6.51
N LEU A 82 -7.15 8.22 6.84
CA LEU A 82 -6.95 8.69 8.21
C LEU A 82 -8.11 9.58 8.67
N SER A 83 -8.61 10.41 7.79
CA SER A 83 -9.75 11.27 8.08
C SER A 83 -10.99 10.46 8.42
N ILE A 84 -11.26 9.42 7.65
CA ILE A 84 -12.38 8.51 7.89
C ILE A 84 -12.19 7.79 9.22
N LEU A 85 -10.97 7.33 9.50
CA LEU A 85 -10.66 6.64 10.75
C LEU A 85 -10.93 7.56 11.95
N VAL A 86 -10.43 8.78 11.91
CA VAL A 86 -10.65 9.76 12.98
C VAL A 86 -12.12 10.06 13.16
N SER A 87 -12.84 10.20 12.05
CA SER A 87 -14.28 10.46 12.08
C SER A 87 -15.03 9.32 12.75
N ILE A 88 -14.69 8.08 12.44
CA ILE A 88 -15.31 6.89 13.04
C ILE A 88 -14.99 6.83 14.53
N VAL A 89 -13.75 7.06 14.91
CA VAL A 89 -13.35 7.05 16.32
C VAL A 89 -14.09 8.12 17.12
N ARG A 90 -14.24 9.30 16.55
CA ARG A 90 -14.95 10.40 17.21
C ARG A 90 -16.44 10.15 17.37
N THR A 91 -17.04 9.53 16.34
CA THR A 91 -18.49 9.29 16.35
C THR A 91 -18.89 8.09 17.21
N HIS A 92 -18.12 7.00 17.10
CA HIS A 92 -18.47 5.75 17.79
C HIS A 92 -17.59 5.49 19.01
N GLY A 93 -16.51 6.25 19.15
CA GLY A 93 -15.63 6.18 20.30
C GLY A 93 -14.88 4.86 20.40
N THR A 94 -14.46 4.54 21.63
CA THR A 94 -13.71 3.33 21.91
C THR A 94 -14.54 2.06 21.74
N ASP A 95 -15.86 2.18 21.88
CA ASP A 95 -16.76 1.03 21.76
C ASP A 95 -16.71 0.42 20.38
N TYR A 96 -16.55 1.23 19.36
CA TYR A 96 -16.45 0.75 17.98
C TYR A 96 -15.19 -0.09 17.80
N PHE A 97 -14.07 0.38 18.32
CA PHE A 97 -12.82 -0.38 18.28
C PHE A 97 -12.91 -1.66 19.08
N ASN A 98 -13.54 -1.62 20.24
CA ASN A 98 -13.74 -2.80 21.06
C ASN A 98 -14.60 -3.82 20.34
N SER A 99 -15.62 -3.38 19.63
CA SER A 99 -16.44 -4.23 18.79
C SER A 99 -15.61 -4.96 17.74
N PHE A 100 -14.75 -4.23 17.05
CA PHE A 100 -13.87 -4.84 16.05
C PHE A 100 -12.90 -5.81 16.68
N ASN A 101 -12.34 -5.48 17.82
CA ASN A 101 -11.41 -6.37 18.53
C ASN A 101 -12.11 -7.66 18.95
N ILE A 102 -13.32 -7.55 19.46
CA ILE A 102 -14.10 -8.74 19.85
C ILE A 102 -14.40 -9.60 18.63
N LEU A 103 -14.78 -9.00 17.52
CA LEU A 103 -15.08 -9.75 16.31
C LEU A 103 -13.85 -10.47 15.76
N GLN A 104 -12.67 -9.95 16.02
CA GLN A 104 -11.45 -10.55 15.55
C GLN A 104 -10.90 -11.62 16.50
N CYS A 105 -11.22 -11.50 17.75
CA CYS A 105 -10.88 -12.55 18.70
C CYS A 105 -11.78 -13.73 18.51
#